data_cc6385588e3d592161cac5b8f64966c6
#
_entry.id   cc6385588e3d592161cac5b8f64966c6
#
_cell.length_a   1.000
_cell.length_b   1.000
_cell.length_c   1.000
_cell.angle_alpha   90.00
_cell.angle_beta   90.00
_cell.angle_gamma   90.00
#
_symmetry.space_group_name_H-M   'P 1'
#
loop_
_entity.id
_entity.type
_entity.pdbx_description
1 polymer ?
#
loop_
_entity_poly.entity_id
_entity_poly.type
_entity_poly.pdbx_seq_one_letter_code
_entity_poly.pdbx_strand_id
1 'polypeptide(L)'
;MNRRHILSAIVAGFLLTVAPAYAQWPEVKTTGIPRLANGKPDLSAAPLRTADGHPDLSGIWDIGNMTYFHDLANGLKQGEVQLTPWAAAIQKQRRDRNHVDDPYGYCLPLGVPRIDTRSPFKILQTPKLTVMLHESFVGMIFRQVFTDGRPLPKLSEVEPTWLGYSIGRWEGDMFVVESIGFRDRGWLSAERAYPNSDALHVIERFKRTSIGHMDLIVTIDDPKAFVKPWTNTIPLTLIPDGELIEAFCDNQMLRLQHWDIPPMPPEPPSATLPPLAGEK
;
A
#
# COMPACT_ATOMS: atom_id res chain seq x y z
N MET A 1 -6.74 -66.28 0.26
CA MET A 1 -6.63 -64.96 0.94
C MET A 1 -8.00 -64.32 0.89
N ASN A 2 -8.68 -64.18 2.04
CA ASN A 2 -10.10 -63.81 2.08
C ASN A 2 -10.31 -62.34 1.74
N ARG A 3 -11.29 -62.02 0.88
CA ARG A 3 -11.65 -60.62 0.48
C ARG A 3 -11.78 -59.65 1.67
N ARG A 4 -12.16 -60.13 2.85
CA ARG A 4 -12.26 -59.35 4.10
C ARG A 4 -10.90 -58.84 4.60
N HIS A 5 -9.82 -59.58 4.43
CA HIS A 5 -8.48 -59.16 4.86
C HIS A 5 -7.87 -58.13 3.91
N ILE A 6 -8.24 -58.18 2.61
CA ILE A 6 -7.79 -57.20 1.62
C ILE A 6 -8.48 -55.80 1.88
N LEU A 7 -9.77 -55.80 2.19
CA LEU A 7 -10.47 -54.54 2.56
C LEU A 7 -9.93 -53.93 3.86
N SER A 8 -9.63 -54.74 4.88
CA SER A 8 -9.05 -54.25 6.13
C SER A 8 -7.65 -53.68 5.95
N ALA A 9 -6.84 -54.22 5.06
CA ALA A 9 -5.51 -53.70 4.75
C ALA A 9 -5.57 -52.37 3.97
N ILE A 10 -6.55 -52.21 3.08
CA ILE A 10 -6.75 -50.96 2.32
C ILE A 10 -7.24 -49.84 3.24
N VAL A 11 -8.16 -50.12 4.17
CA VAL A 11 -8.64 -49.11 5.14
C VAL A 11 -7.54 -48.72 6.13
N ALA A 12 -6.71 -49.65 6.60
CA ALA A 12 -5.56 -49.34 7.46
C ALA A 12 -4.48 -48.52 6.73
N GLY A 13 -4.26 -48.76 5.42
CA GLY A 13 -3.33 -48.02 4.59
C GLY A 13 -3.79 -46.57 4.34
N PHE A 14 -5.10 -46.30 4.27
CA PHE A 14 -5.65 -44.95 4.07
C PHE A 14 -5.63 -44.09 5.35
N LEU A 15 -5.64 -44.71 6.52
CA LEU A 15 -5.59 -44.01 7.81
C LEU A 15 -4.18 -43.55 8.22
N LEU A 16 -3.13 -44.08 7.55
CA LEU A 16 -1.74 -43.72 7.87
C LEU A 16 -1.16 -42.58 7.00
N THR A 17 -1.92 -42.03 6.06
CA THR A 17 -1.40 -41.01 5.13
C THR A 17 -1.91 -39.59 5.38
N VAL A 18 -2.60 -39.35 6.49
CA VAL A 18 -2.87 -37.98 6.93
C VAL A 18 -1.69 -37.50 7.77
N ALA A 19 -0.53 -37.38 7.14
CA ALA A 19 0.51 -36.51 7.68
C ALA A 19 -0.05 -35.09 7.65
N PRO A 20 -0.02 -34.37 8.77
CA PRO A 20 -0.36 -32.95 8.73
C PRO A 20 0.56 -32.30 7.69
N ALA A 21 -0.03 -31.72 6.65
CA ALA A 21 0.70 -30.85 5.75
C ALA A 21 1.14 -29.65 6.59
N TYR A 22 2.35 -29.70 7.13
CA TYR A 22 2.97 -28.51 7.73
C TYR A 22 3.07 -27.47 6.62
N ALA A 23 2.55 -26.28 6.90
CA ALA A 23 2.76 -25.15 6.03
C ALA A 23 4.25 -25.04 5.70
N GLN A 24 4.59 -24.76 4.44
CA GLN A 24 5.98 -24.75 3.94
C GLN A 24 6.84 -23.66 4.59
N TRP A 25 6.28 -22.81 5.45
CA TRP A 25 6.95 -21.72 6.11
C TRP A 25 7.29 -22.05 7.55
N PRO A 26 8.50 -21.70 8.02
CA PRO A 26 8.84 -21.88 9.43
C PRO A 26 7.89 -21.08 10.32
N GLU A 27 7.54 -21.62 11.49
CA GLU A 27 6.84 -20.83 12.50
C GLU A 27 7.73 -19.68 12.96
N VAL A 28 7.42 -18.47 12.49
CA VAL A 28 8.08 -17.26 12.94
C VAL A 28 7.28 -16.69 14.11
N LYS A 29 7.97 -16.36 15.20
CA LYS A 29 7.37 -15.65 16.33
C LYS A 29 7.93 -14.24 16.38
N THR A 30 7.08 -13.25 16.21
CA THR A 30 7.48 -11.86 16.37
C THR A 30 7.93 -11.62 17.82
N THR A 31 9.16 -11.20 17.98
CA THR A 31 9.75 -10.90 19.31
C THR A 31 9.15 -9.62 19.88
N GLY A 32 9.07 -9.55 21.23
CA GLY A 32 8.61 -8.35 21.92
C GLY A 32 7.10 -8.13 21.98
N ILE A 33 6.30 -8.89 21.23
CA ILE A 33 4.84 -8.78 21.29
C ILE A 33 4.31 -9.53 22.53
N PRO A 34 3.50 -8.88 23.39
CA PRO A 34 2.79 -9.56 24.48
C PRO A 34 1.94 -10.71 23.97
N ARG A 35 1.82 -11.77 24.78
CA ARG A 35 1.04 -12.94 24.40
C ARG A 35 0.02 -13.29 25.48
N LEU A 36 -1.14 -13.72 25.02
CA LEU A 36 -2.20 -14.26 25.85
C LEU A 36 -1.78 -15.63 26.44
N ALA A 37 -2.52 -16.12 27.44
CA ALA A 37 -2.25 -17.40 28.08
C ALA A 37 -2.28 -18.61 27.09
N ASN A 38 -2.97 -18.48 25.97
CA ASN A 38 -3.03 -19.47 24.91
C ASN A 38 -1.87 -19.37 23.89
N GLY A 39 -0.88 -18.49 24.14
CA GLY A 39 0.29 -18.26 23.30
C GLY A 39 0.06 -17.35 22.09
N LYS A 40 -1.18 -16.93 21.79
CA LYS A 40 -1.47 -16.00 20.70
C LYS A 40 -1.02 -14.59 21.03
N PRO A 41 -0.59 -13.78 20.05
CA PRO A 41 -0.29 -12.36 20.24
C PRO A 41 -1.48 -11.60 20.87
N ASP A 42 -1.20 -10.76 21.86
CA ASP A 42 -2.18 -9.82 22.39
C ASP A 42 -2.18 -8.53 21.59
N LEU A 43 -3.00 -8.50 20.55
CA LEU A 43 -3.11 -7.36 19.64
C LEU A 43 -3.82 -6.15 20.28
N SER A 44 -4.48 -6.33 21.40
CA SER A 44 -5.19 -5.27 22.15
C SER A 44 -4.30 -4.54 23.15
N ALA A 45 -3.14 -5.10 23.48
CA ALA A 45 -2.20 -4.48 24.42
C ALA A 45 -1.75 -3.09 23.95
N ALA A 46 -1.30 -2.26 24.87
CA ALA A 46 -0.78 -0.93 24.57
C ALA A 46 0.43 -0.99 23.62
N PRO A 47 0.60 -0.01 22.72
CA PRO A 47 1.72 0.02 21.79
C PRO A 47 3.08 -0.02 22.53
N LEU A 48 4.02 -0.77 21.97
CA LEU A 48 5.41 -0.71 22.41
C LEU A 48 6.00 0.67 22.11
N ARG A 49 7.04 1.04 22.83
CA ARG A 49 7.75 2.30 22.61
C ARG A 49 9.21 2.04 22.26
N THR A 50 9.73 2.86 21.38
CA THR A 50 11.15 2.93 21.05
C THR A 50 11.95 3.56 22.18
N ALA A 51 13.28 3.49 22.12
CA ALA A 51 14.16 4.02 23.17
C ALA A 51 14.03 5.55 23.37
N ASP A 52 13.61 6.26 22.34
CA ASP A 52 13.34 7.71 22.38
C ASP A 52 11.92 8.07 22.86
N GLY A 53 11.12 7.05 23.24
CA GLY A 53 9.82 7.21 23.86
C GLY A 53 8.65 7.31 22.91
N HIS A 54 8.87 7.31 21.59
CA HIS A 54 7.79 7.31 20.60
C HIS A 54 7.18 5.91 20.43
N PRO A 55 5.94 5.80 19.92
CA PRO A 55 5.39 4.50 19.57
C PRO A 55 6.30 3.76 18.58
N ASP A 56 6.54 2.49 18.82
CA ASP A 56 7.22 1.63 17.87
C ASP A 56 6.23 1.25 16.77
N LEU A 57 6.47 1.68 15.53
CA LEU A 57 5.65 1.35 14.35
C LEU A 57 6.17 0.11 13.62
N SER A 58 7.25 -0.49 14.07
CA SER A 58 7.86 -1.67 13.43
C SER A 58 6.87 -2.83 13.36
N GLY A 59 6.97 -3.60 12.29
CA GLY A 59 6.12 -4.74 12.04
C GLY A 59 5.61 -4.78 10.62
N ILE A 60 4.82 -5.81 10.31
CA ILE A 60 4.15 -5.97 9.01
C ILE A 60 2.71 -5.51 9.18
N TRP A 61 2.31 -4.58 8.33
CA TRP A 61 0.99 -3.96 8.38
C TRP A 61 0.22 -4.21 7.09
N ASP A 62 -1.10 -4.38 7.22
CA ASP A 62 -2.03 -4.50 6.11
C ASP A 62 -3.33 -3.79 6.42
N ILE A 63 -4.10 -3.43 5.41
CA ILE A 63 -5.43 -2.78 5.58
C ILE A 63 -6.47 -3.69 6.22
N GLY A 64 -6.18 -4.97 6.40
CA GLY A 64 -7.07 -5.95 7.06
C GLY A 64 -8.38 -6.24 6.33
N ASN A 65 -8.76 -5.44 5.35
CA ASN A 65 -9.94 -5.63 4.50
C ASN A 65 -9.72 -5.00 3.12
N MET A 66 -10.55 -5.40 2.15
CA MET A 66 -10.42 -4.95 0.76
C MET A 66 -11.05 -3.58 0.47
N THR A 67 -11.61 -2.91 1.46
CA THR A 67 -12.37 -1.67 1.27
C THR A 67 -11.55 -0.57 0.61
N TYR A 68 -10.32 -0.37 1.08
CA TYR A 68 -9.42 0.68 0.57
C TYR A 68 -8.48 0.19 -0.54
N PHE A 69 -8.50 -1.10 -0.84
CA PHE A 69 -7.62 -1.73 -1.83
C PHE A 69 -7.75 -1.13 -3.24
N HIS A 70 -8.96 -0.75 -3.63
CA HIS A 70 -9.26 -0.18 -4.93
C HIS A 70 -9.54 1.32 -4.88
N ASP A 71 -9.94 1.84 -3.72
CA ASP A 71 -10.40 3.22 -3.59
C ASP A 71 -9.98 3.88 -2.26
N LEU A 72 -8.96 4.72 -2.33
CA LEU A 72 -8.50 5.52 -1.18
C LEU A 72 -9.59 6.47 -0.64
N ALA A 73 -10.56 6.84 -1.45
CA ALA A 73 -11.67 7.72 -1.07
C ALA A 73 -12.89 6.94 -0.57
N ASN A 74 -12.78 5.61 -0.40
CA ASN A 74 -13.89 4.82 0.12
C ASN A 74 -14.30 5.30 1.52
N GLY A 75 -15.60 5.35 1.77
CA GLY A 75 -16.17 5.85 3.03
C GLY A 75 -16.33 7.37 3.09
N LEU A 76 -15.71 8.14 2.20
CA LEU A 76 -15.95 9.58 2.11
C LEU A 76 -17.32 9.87 1.50
N LYS A 77 -17.97 10.93 2.00
CA LYS A 77 -19.29 11.36 1.52
C LYS A 77 -19.20 11.94 0.13
N GLN A 78 -20.30 11.89 -0.60
CA GLN A 78 -20.42 12.54 -1.90
C GLN A 78 -20.09 14.05 -1.79
N GLY A 79 -19.19 14.55 -2.65
CA GLY A 79 -18.75 15.94 -2.65
C GLY A 79 -17.56 16.26 -1.74
N GLU A 80 -17.07 15.30 -0.93
CA GLU A 80 -15.83 15.51 -0.16
C GLU A 80 -14.61 15.55 -1.08
N VAL A 81 -14.60 14.71 -2.12
CA VAL A 81 -13.57 14.75 -3.17
C VAL A 81 -14.14 15.46 -4.38
N GLN A 82 -13.59 16.63 -4.70
CA GLN A 82 -14.02 17.46 -5.81
C GLN A 82 -12.89 17.64 -6.81
N LEU A 83 -13.08 17.14 -8.02
CA LEU A 83 -12.09 17.24 -9.09
C LEU A 83 -12.12 18.62 -9.75
N THR A 84 -10.94 19.09 -10.16
CA THR A 84 -10.84 20.19 -11.11
C THR A 84 -11.35 19.77 -12.49
N PRO A 85 -11.65 20.70 -13.40
CA PRO A 85 -12.04 20.36 -14.79
C PRO A 85 -10.99 19.48 -15.49
N TRP A 86 -9.69 19.74 -15.27
CA TRP A 86 -8.61 18.92 -15.80
C TRP A 86 -8.66 17.47 -15.29
N ALA A 87 -8.72 17.29 -13.98
CA ALA A 87 -8.77 15.97 -13.37
C ALA A 87 -10.04 15.19 -13.75
N ALA A 88 -11.18 15.88 -13.89
CA ALA A 88 -12.42 15.27 -14.34
C ALA A 88 -12.33 14.79 -15.80
N ALA A 89 -11.65 15.53 -16.67
CA ALA A 89 -11.40 15.12 -18.06
C ALA A 89 -10.52 13.87 -18.11
N ILE A 90 -9.42 13.82 -17.33
CA ILE A 90 -8.55 12.65 -17.21
C ILE A 90 -9.33 11.45 -16.65
N GLN A 91 -10.09 11.65 -15.58
CA GLN A 91 -10.93 10.61 -15.00
C GLN A 91 -11.88 10.02 -16.04
N LYS A 92 -12.57 10.88 -16.79
CA LYS A 92 -13.48 10.43 -17.87
C LYS A 92 -12.74 9.62 -18.91
N GLN A 93 -11.60 10.10 -19.42
CA GLN A 93 -10.78 9.39 -20.39
C GLN A 93 -10.39 8.00 -19.91
N ARG A 94 -9.91 7.88 -18.65
CA ARG A 94 -9.53 6.61 -18.04
C ARG A 94 -10.69 5.64 -17.93
N ARG A 95 -11.87 6.14 -17.56
CA ARG A 95 -13.11 5.34 -17.48
C ARG A 95 -13.62 4.91 -18.84
N ASP A 96 -13.64 5.81 -19.83
CA ASP A 96 -14.06 5.51 -21.21
C ASP A 96 -13.17 4.42 -21.83
N ARG A 97 -11.93 4.30 -21.38
CA ARG A 97 -10.98 3.25 -21.76
C ARG A 97 -11.00 2.03 -20.85
N ASN A 98 -12.02 1.91 -20.02
CA ASN A 98 -12.20 0.77 -19.10
C ASN A 98 -10.98 0.52 -18.20
N HIS A 99 -10.33 1.59 -17.74
CA HIS A 99 -9.20 1.57 -16.79
C HIS A 99 -7.95 0.82 -17.31
N VAL A 100 -7.84 0.57 -18.62
CA VAL A 100 -6.68 -0.15 -19.20
C VAL A 100 -5.35 0.58 -19.01
N ASP A 101 -5.38 1.85 -18.65
CA ASP A 101 -4.19 2.69 -18.46
C ASP A 101 -3.68 2.71 -17.01
N ASP A 102 -4.26 1.91 -16.12
CA ASP A 102 -3.75 1.83 -14.74
C ASP A 102 -2.32 1.26 -14.75
N PRO A 103 -1.31 2.02 -14.23
CA PRO A 103 0.09 1.60 -14.21
C PRO A 103 0.30 0.21 -13.62
N TYR A 104 -0.54 -0.19 -12.66
CA TYR A 104 -0.47 -1.50 -12.04
C TYR A 104 -0.61 -2.66 -13.04
N GLY A 105 -1.47 -2.51 -14.07
CA GLY A 105 -1.62 -3.49 -15.15
C GLY A 105 -0.38 -3.64 -16.03
N TYR A 106 0.58 -2.73 -15.93
CA TYR A 106 1.83 -2.72 -16.70
C TYR A 106 3.06 -2.98 -15.85
N CYS A 107 2.91 -3.56 -14.66
CA CYS A 107 4.00 -3.79 -13.72
C CYS A 107 4.74 -2.50 -13.31
N LEU A 108 4.05 -1.37 -13.28
CA LEU A 108 4.60 -0.11 -12.81
C LEU A 108 4.18 0.16 -11.36
N PRO A 109 5.00 0.88 -10.59
CA PRO A 109 4.67 1.20 -9.20
C PRO A 109 3.37 1.98 -9.05
N LEU A 110 2.64 1.72 -7.99
CA LEU A 110 1.34 2.34 -7.71
C LEU A 110 1.44 3.81 -7.28
N GLY A 111 2.60 4.21 -6.78
CA GLY A 111 2.75 5.50 -6.11
C GLY A 111 2.19 5.53 -4.69
N VAL A 112 2.54 6.60 -3.96
CA VAL A 112 2.07 6.87 -2.60
C VAL A 112 0.81 7.74 -2.69
N PRO A 113 -0.20 7.51 -1.86
CA PRO A 113 -0.31 6.53 -0.77
C PRO A 113 -0.96 5.20 -1.20
N ARG A 114 -1.29 5.03 -2.48
CA ARG A 114 -2.00 3.85 -2.97
C ARG A 114 -1.24 2.54 -2.69
N ILE A 115 0.09 2.58 -2.67
CA ILE A 115 0.91 1.40 -2.37
C ILE A 115 0.70 0.90 -0.95
N ASP A 116 0.43 1.79 0.01
CA ASP A 116 0.23 1.46 1.42
C ASP A 116 -1.13 0.79 1.70
N THR A 117 -2.00 0.75 0.69
CA THR A 117 -3.32 0.12 0.78
C THR A 117 -3.48 -1.09 -0.14
N ARG A 118 -2.42 -1.49 -0.83
CA ARG A 118 -2.52 -2.51 -1.87
C ARG A 118 -1.90 -3.84 -1.48
N SER A 119 -0.95 -3.82 -0.56
CA SER A 119 -0.18 -5.01 -0.18
C SER A 119 0.34 -4.84 1.24
N PRO A 120 0.62 -5.93 1.95
CA PRO A 120 1.32 -5.84 3.22
C PRO A 120 2.63 -5.08 3.06
N PHE A 121 2.99 -4.32 4.07
CA PHE A 121 4.27 -3.61 4.12
C PHE A 121 4.89 -3.68 5.51
N LYS A 122 6.21 -3.75 5.54
CA LYS A 122 7.00 -3.81 6.77
C LYS A 122 7.63 -2.45 7.06
N ILE A 123 7.38 -1.93 8.25
CA ILE A 123 8.05 -0.72 8.75
C ILE A 123 9.29 -1.12 9.53
N LEU A 124 10.43 -0.50 9.20
CA LEU A 124 11.68 -0.57 9.92
C LEU A 124 12.08 0.85 10.35
N GLN A 125 12.16 1.07 11.65
CA GLN A 125 12.50 2.38 12.20
C GLN A 125 13.96 2.43 12.67
N THR A 126 14.64 3.49 12.26
CA THR A 126 15.94 3.90 12.85
C THR A 126 15.86 5.38 13.23
N PRO A 127 16.78 5.91 14.03
CA PRO A 127 16.72 7.31 14.45
C PRO A 127 16.73 8.34 13.33
N LYS A 128 17.30 8.00 12.16
CA LYS A 128 17.46 8.95 11.04
C LYS A 128 16.76 8.54 9.76
N LEU A 129 16.18 7.35 9.75
CA LEU A 129 15.56 6.79 8.56
C LEU A 129 14.49 5.77 8.95
N THR A 130 13.29 5.94 8.44
CA THR A 130 12.27 4.90 8.45
C THR A 130 12.19 4.30 7.04
N VAL A 131 12.22 2.97 6.95
CA VAL A 131 12.11 2.26 5.68
C VAL A 131 10.80 1.47 5.68
N MET A 132 10.04 1.59 4.61
CA MET A 132 8.86 0.80 4.36
C MET A 132 9.15 -0.15 3.19
N LEU A 133 9.07 -1.45 3.47
CA LEU A 133 9.25 -2.52 2.48
C LEU A 133 7.88 -3.03 2.08
N HIS A 134 7.50 -2.88 0.82
CA HIS A 134 6.19 -3.28 0.33
C HIS A 134 6.27 -4.61 -0.42
N GLU A 135 5.39 -5.55 -0.04
CA GLU A 135 5.15 -6.78 -0.78
C GLU A 135 4.23 -6.47 -1.97
N SER A 136 4.80 -5.88 -3.00
CA SER A 136 4.03 -5.41 -4.14
C SER A 136 4.19 -6.35 -5.35
N PHE A 137 3.09 -6.67 -6.03
CA PHE A 137 3.13 -7.45 -7.27
C PHE A 137 4.00 -6.86 -8.37
N VAL A 138 4.27 -5.56 -8.32
CA VAL A 138 5.16 -4.91 -9.28
C VAL A 138 6.65 -5.03 -8.91
N GLY A 139 6.96 -5.82 -7.91
CA GLY A 139 8.29 -6.09 -7.36
C GLY A 139 8.42 -5.64 -5.92
N MET A 140 9.50 -6.07 -5.29
CA MET A 140 9.86 -5.62 -3.94
C MET A 140 10.18 -4.13 -3.99
N ILE A 141 9.28 -3.31 -3.47
CA ILE A 141 9.41 -1.86 -3.46
C ILE A 141 9.78 -1.42 -2.05
N PHE A 142 10.77 -0.55 -1.95
CA PHE A 142 11.13 0.10 -0.69
C PHE A 142 10.91 1.61 -0.80
N ARG A 143 10.47 2.21 0.29
CA ARG A 143 10.31 3.65 0.46
C ARG A 143 11.19 4.11 1.60
N GLN A 144 11.94 5.19 1.40
CA GLN A 144 12.75 5.84 2.41
C GLN A 144 12.02 7.08 2.91
N VAL A 145 11.89 7.18 4.23
CA VAL A 145 11.37 8.37 4.90
C VAL A 145 12.48 8.90 5.80
N PHE A 146 13.05 10.04 5.43
CA PHE A 146 14.15 10.64 6.16
C PHE A 146 13.67 11.30 7.46
N THR A 147 14.22 10.87 8.58
CA THR A 147 13.85 11.33 9.95
C THR A 147 15.02 12.03 10.65
N ASP A 148 16.00 12.48 9.90
CA ASP A 148 17.21 13.13 10.39
C ASP A 148 17.04 14.65 10.62
N GLY A 149 15.83 15.17 10.52
CA GLY A 149 15.51 16.58 10.75
C GLY A 149 15.70 17.48 9.53
N ARG A 150 16.00 16.89 8.35
CA ARG A 150 16.08 17.68 7.12
C ARG A 150 14.73 18.28 6.75
N PRO A 151 14.69 19.49 6.14
CA PRO A 151 13.46 20.06 5.62
C PRO A 151 12.96 19.31 4.38
N LEU A 152 11.67 19.42 4.11
CA LEU A 152 11.12 19.03 2.82
C LEU A 152 11.73 19.94 1.72
N PRO A 153 12.33 19.39 0.65
CA PRO A 153 12.92 20.20 -0.41
C PRO A 153 11.84 20.94 -1.21
N LYS A 154 12.23 21.90 -2.03
CA LYS A 154 11.31 22.48 -3.00
C LYS A 154 11.02 21.47 -4.11
N LEU A 155 9.83 21.53 -4.69
CA LEU A 155 9.44 20.64 -5.78
C LEU A 155 10.41 20.72 -6.97
N SER A 156 10.96 21.90 -7.27
CA SER A 156 11.96 22.10 -8.31
C SER A 156 13.34 21.47 -8.05
N GLU A 157 13.57 20.99 -6.83
CA GLU A 157 14.82 20.35 -6.38
C GLU A 157 14.73 18.83 -6.36
N VAL A 158 13.54 18.27 -6.65
CA VAL A 158 13.27 16.83 -6.58
C VAL A 158 12.98 16.28 -7.96
N GLU A 159 13.73 15.23 -8.36
CA GLU A 159 13.43 14.47 -9.56
C GLU A 159 12.12 13.67 -9.35
N PRO A 160 11.13 13.79 -10.24
CA PRO A 160 9.86 13.11 -10.09
C PRO A 160 10.01 11.57 -10.13
N THR A 161 9.50 10.90 -9.11
CA THR A 161 9.51 9.44 -8.98
C THR A 161 8.11 8.89 -8.68
N TRP A 162 7.93 7.58 -8.73
CA TRP A 162 6.65 6.97 -8.37
C TRP A 162 6.32 7.12 -6.89
N LEU A 163 7.33 7.06 -6.01
CA LEU A 163 7.14 7.10 -4.56
C LEU A 163 7.38 8.49 -3.96
N GLY A 164 7.83 9.44 -4.79
CA GLY A 164 8.18 10.77 -4.33
C GLY A 164 9.41 10.80 -3.42
N TYR A 165 9.64 11.96 -2.83
CA TYR A 165 10.64 12.20 -1.79
C TYR A 165 9.92 12.43 -0.46
N SER A 166 10.30 11.67 0.57
CA SER A 166 9.58 11.67 1.85
C SER A 166 10.48 12.07 3.02
N ILE A 167 9.96 12.96 3.85
CA ILE A 167 10.53 13.25 5.18
C ILE A 167 9.54 12.85 6.26
N GLY A 168 10.04 12.53 7.44
CA GLY A 168 9.21 12.15 8.58
C GLY A 168 9.60 12.88 9.86
N ARG A 169 8.60 13.14 10.70
CA ARG A 169 8.79 13.69 12.04
C ARG A 169 7.74 13.16 13.01
N TRP A 170 8.02 13.27 14.27
CA TRP A 170 7.05 12.97 15.31
C TRP A 170 6.31 14.22 15.76
N GLU A 171 4.99 14.11 15.87
CA GLU A 171 4.10 15.08 16.50
C GLU A 171 3.39 14.40 17.68
N GLY A 172 3.99 14.45 18.87
CA GLY A 172 3.57 13.62 19.99
C GLY A 172 3.71 12.13 19.69
N ASP A 173 2.61 11.38 19.77
CA ASP A 173 2.57 9.94 19.45
C ASP A 173 2.18 9.66 17.98
N MET A 174 2.16 10.67 17.15
CA MET A 174 1.82 10.55 15.73
C MET A 174 3.07 10.71 14.88
N PHE A 175 3.36 9.74 14.03
CA PHE A 175 4.42 9.85 13.03
C PHE A 175 3.87 10.47 11.76
N VAL A 176 4.36 11.64 11.41
CA VAL A 176 3.91 12.42 10.25
C VAL A 176 4.93 12.30 9.14
N VAL A 177 4.50 11.88 7.97
CA VAL A 177 5.30 11.79 6.76
C VAL A 177 4.76 12.76 5.72
N GLU A 178 5.63 13.58 5.16
CA GLU A 178 5.31 14.48 4.06
C GLU A 178 6.08 14.06 2.81
N SER A 179 5.40 14.02 1.68
CA SER A 179 5.96 13.53 0.42
C SER A 179 5.55 14.39 -0.76
N ILE A 180 6.52 14.72 -1.62
CA ILE A 180 6.36 15.50 -2.85
C ILE A 180 7.19 14.88 -3.98
N GLY A 181 7.13 15.45 -5.18
CA GLY A 181 7.96 15.02 -6.30
C GLY A 181 7.48 13.70 -6.91
N PHE A 182 6.19 13.59 -7.10
CA PHE A 182 5.56 12.44 -7.74
C PHE A 182 5.50 12.61 -9.26
N ARG A 183 5.58 11.49 -9.98
CA ARG A 183 5.22 11.47 -11.40
C ARG A 183 3.73 11.72 -11.56
N ASP A 184 3.36 12.45 -12.59
CA ASP A 184 1.97 12.83 -12.92
C ASP A 184 1.13 11.71 -13.56
N ARG A 185 1.69 10.50 -13.64
CA ARG A 185 1.06 9.30 -14.19
C ARG A 185 0.38 8.41 -13.17
N GLY A 186 0.38 8.82 -11.92
CA GLY A 186 -0.19 8.02 -10.84
C GLY A 186 -1.72 7.94 -10.90
N TRP A 187 -2.22 6.94 -10.21
CA TRP A 187 -3.64 6.77 -9.95
C TRP A 187 -3.84 6.70 -8.44
N LEU A 188 -4.58 7.66 -7.88
CA LEU A 188 -4.90 7.67 -6.44
C LEU A 188 -6.04 6.70 -6.09
N SER A 189 -6.83 6.28 -7.07
CA SER A 189 -7.87 5.28 -6.92
C SER A 189 -8.01 4.49 -8.22
N ALA A 190 -7.97 3.16 -8.13
CA ALA A 190 -8.21 2.30 -9.28
C ALA A 190 -9.68 2.35 -9.71
N GLU A 191 -10.62 2.32 -8.76
CA GLU A 191 -12.05 2.30 -9.03
C GLU A 191 -12.54 3.64 -9.58
N ARG A 192 -12.13 4.74 -8.94
CA ARG A 192 -12.55 6.07 -9.35
C ARG A 192 -11.69 6.69 -10.43
N ALA A 193 -10.56 6.08 -10.76
CA ALA A 193 -9.60 6.57 -11.76
C ALA A 193 -9.07 7.99 -11.48
N TYR A 194 -8.97 8.37 -10.19
CA TYR A 194 -8.49 9.69 -9.80
C TYR A 194 -7.03 9.88 -10.21
N PRO A 195 -6.71 10.94 -10.96
CA PRO A 195 -5.33 11.28 -11.29
C PRO A 195 -4.63 11.96 -10.12
N ASN A 196 -3.32 11.98 -10.18
CA ASN A 196 -2.51 12.99 -9.53
C ASN A 196 -1.79 13.85 -10.59
N SER A 197 -1.34 15.02 -10.18
CA SER A 197 -0.44 15.86 -10.96
C SER A 197 0.98 15.85 -10.37
N ASP A 198 1.89 16.58 -11.00
CA ASP A 198 3.22 16.89 -10.49
C ASP A 198 3.21 17.77 -9.23
N ALA A 199 2.08 18.45 -8.94
CA ALA A 199 1.90 19.25 -7.75
C ALA A 199 1.41 18.47 -6.53
N LEU A 200 1.26 17.15 -6.64
CA LEU A 200 0.79 16.31 -5.54
C LEU A 200 1.69 16.43 -4.32
N HIS A 201 1.10 16.75 -3.18
CA HIS A 201 1.66 16.68 -1.85
C HIS A 201 0.83 15.70 -1.01
N VAL A 202 1.47 14.68 -0.49
CA VAL A 202 0.82 13.68 0.36
C VAL A 202 1.31 13.86 1.79
N ILE A 203 0.36 13.93 2.73
CA ILE A 203 0.66 13.96 4.16
C ILE A 203 0.03 12.73 4.80
N GLU A 204 0.86 11.87 5.34
CA GLU A 204 0.45 10.64 6.00
C GLU A 204 0.74 10.76 7.49
N ARG A 205 -0.23 10.38 8.31
CA ARG A 205 -0.10 10.38 9.76
C ARG A 205 -0.39 8.98 10.28
N PHE A 206 0.63 8.35 10.83
CA PHE A 206 0.54 7.02 11.41
C PHE A 206 0.32 7.15 12.91
N LYS A 207 -0.82 6.68 13.38
CA LYS A 207 -1.21 6.69 14.79
C LYS A 207 -1.42 5.26 15.27
N ARG A 208 -0.42 4.68 15.93
CA ARG A 208 -0.56 3.34 16.51
C ARG A 208 -1.43 3.41 17.77
N THR A 209 -2.57 2.71 17.76
CA THR A 209 -3.55 2.73 18.84
C THR A 209 -3.42 1.54 19.79
N SER A 210 -2.89 0.40 19.31
CA SER A 210 -2.58 -0.79 20.09
C SER A 210 -1.42 -1.56 19.44
N ILE A 211 -1.05 -2.70 20.00
CA ILE A 211 -0.08 -3.60 19.34
C ILE A 211 -0.55 -3.94 17.93
N GLY A 212 -1.81 -4.29 17.78
CA GLY A 212 -2.37 -4.81 16.53
C GLY A 212 -3.00 -3.78 15.61
N HIS A 213 -3.12 -2.52 16.02
CA HIS A 213 -3.90 -1.54 15.24
C HIS A 213 -3.18 -0.20 15.12
N MET A 214 -3.26 0.35 13.93
CA MET A 214 -2.73 1.66 13.57
C MET A 214 -3.67 2.35 12.58
N ASP A 215 -3.94 3.63 12.79
CA ASP A 215 -4.66 4.46 11.83
C ASP A 215 -3.64 5.13 10.90
N LEU A 216 -3.84 4.98 9.62
CA LEU A 216 -3.16 5.75 8.57
C LEU A 216 -4.11 6.85 8.09
N ILE A 217 -3.85 8.08 8.52
CA ILE A 217 -4.62 9.27 8.14
C ILE A 217 -3.90 9.91 6.96
N VAL A 218 -4.48 9.84 5.78
CA VAL A 218 -3.91 10.34 4.53
C VAL A 218 -4.59 11.61 4.11
N THR A 219 -3.82 12.67 3.89
CA THR A 219 -4.27 13.91 3.26
C THR A 219 -3.66 14.02 1.87
N ILE A 220 -4.50 14.21 0.87
CA ILE A 220 -4.13 14.47 -0.52
C ILE A 220 -4.32 15.97 -0.76
N ASP A 221 -3.23 16.64 -1.08
CA ASP A 221 -3.21 18.05 -1.49
C ASP A 221 -2.59 18.14 -2.88
N ASP A 222 -3.44 18.28 -3.87
CA ASP A 222 -3.04 18.42 -5.28
C ASP A 222 -3.94 19.46 -5.94
N PRO A 223 -3.53 20.75 -5.91
CA PRO A 223 -4.36 21.85 -6.38
C PRO A 223 -4.63 21.84 -7.89
N LYS A 224 -3.86 21.06 -8.66
CA LYS A 224 -4.13 20.83 -10.09
C LYS A 224 -5.21 19.77 -10.30
N ALA A 225 -5.30 18.80 -9.40
CA ALA A 225 -6.26 17.69 -9.52
C ALA A 225 -7.54 17.90 -8.70
N PHE A 226 -7.46 18.51 -7.54
CA PHE A 226 -8.59 18.65 -6.62
C PHE A 226 -8.85 20.12 -6.27
N VAL A 227 -10.13 20.47 -6.15
CA VAL A 227 -10.57 21.85 -5.78
C VAL A 227 -10.11 22.23 -4.38
N LYS A 228 -9.99 21.23 -3.49
CA LYS A 228 -9.50 21.38 -2.12
C LYS A 228 -8.82 20.09 -1.67
N PRO A 229 -7.90 20.16 -0.70
CA PRO A 229 -7.36 18.95 -0.08
C PRO A 229 -8.47 18.08 0.52
N TRP A 230 -8.26 16.77 0.52
CA TRP A 230 -9.16 15.83 1.16
C TRP A 230 -8.38 14.83 2.00
N THR A 231 -9.03 14.31 3.03
CA THR A 231 -8.40 13.41 4.02
C THR A 231 -9.27 12.19 4.22
N ASN A 232 -8.64 11.04 4.34
CA ASN A 232 -9.29 9.81 4.74
C ASN A 232 -8.47 9.08 5.81
N THR A 233 -9.13 8.23 6.59
CA THR A 233 -8.50 7.38 7.61
C THR A 233 -8.63 5.93 7.23
N ILE A 234 -7.51 5.24 7.15
CA ILE A 234 -7.40 3.86 6.71
C ILE A 234 -6.91 3.03 7.91
N PRO A 235 -7.72 2.11 8.44
CA PRO A 235 -7.29 1.26 9.52
C PRO A 235 -6.30 0.22 9.02
N LEU A 236 -5.16 0.11 9.70
CA LEU A 236 -4.14 -0.90 9.47
C LEU A 236 -4.16 -1.93 10.59
N THR A 237 -3.96 -3.17 10.24
CA THR A 237 -3.85 -4.29 11.17
C THR A 237 -2.46 -4.90 11.09
N LEU A 238 -1.86 -5.18 12.23
CA LEU A 238 -0.58 -5.88 12.31
C LEU A 238 -0.76 -7.34 11.87
N ILE A 239 0.14 -7.82 11.02
CA ILE A 239 0.32 -9.25 10.74
C ILE A 239 1.39 -9.76 11.70
N PRO A 240 1.01 -10.35 12.85
CA PRO A 240 1.99 -10.91 13.77
C PRO A 240 2.44 -12.28 13.25
N ASP A 241 3.64 -12.68 13.69
CA ASP A 241 4.18 -14.02 13.41
C ASP A 241 4.21 -14.35 11.91
N GLY A 242 4.43 -13.33 11.09
CA GLY A 242 4.53 -13.43 9.63
C GLY A 242 5.82 -12.82 9.10
N GLU A 243 6.08 -13.07 7.84
CA GLU A 243 7.16 -12.46 7.06
C GLU A 243 6.61 -11.97 5.72
N LEU A 244 7.28 -10.95 5.14
CA LEU A 244 7.00 -10.58 3.77
C LEU A 244 7.47 -11.67 2.83
N ILE A 245 6.67 -11.96 1.81
CA ILE A 245 7.03 -12.89 0.76
C ILE A 245 7.57 -12.15 -0.46
N GLU A 246 8.39 -12.81 -1.25
CA GLU A 246 8.81 -12.26 -2.52
C GLU A 246 7.61 -12.16 -3.47
N ALA A 247 7.41 -10.99 -4.01
CA ALA A 247 6.40 -10.73 -5.03
C ALA A 247 7.05 -10.00 -6.19
N PHE A 248 6.71 -10.39 -7.41
CA PHE A 248 7.16 -9.70 -8.63
C PHE A 248 6.10 -9.82 -9.71
N CYS A 249 6.09 -8.85 -10.59
CA CYS A 249 5.22 -8.82 -11.76
C CYS A 249 6.01 -9.34 -12.96
N ASP A 250 5.54 -10.44 -13.52
CA ASP A 250 6.08 -10.97 -14.78
C ASP A 250 5.03 -10.78 -15.89
N ASN A 251 5.38 -9.98 -16.90
CA ASN A 251 4.54 -9.81 -18.08
C ASN A 251 4.25 -11.13 -18.79
N GLN A 252 5.11 -12.15 -18.64
CA GLN A 252 4.82 -13.50 -19.15
C GLN A 252 3.71 -14.17 -18.34
N MET A 253 3.70 -14.00 -17.01
CA MET A 253 2.63 -14.55 -16.17
C MET A 253 1.26 -13.95 -16.54
N LEU A 254 1.20 -12.64 -16.82
CA LEU A 254 -0.03 -12.00 -17.26
C LEU A 254 -0.49 -12.51 -18.63
N ARG A 255 0.44 -12.80 -19.55
CA ARG A 255 0.15 -13.42 -20.86
C ARG A 255 -0.25 -14.89 -20.74
N LEU A 256 0.38 -15.63 -19.83
CA LEU A 256 0.04 -17.05 -19.57
C LEU A 256 -1.35 -17.20 -18.94
N GLN A 257 -1.85 -16.18 -18.25
CA GLN A 257 -3.22 -16.14 -17.74
C GLN A 257 -4.25 -15.72 -18.79
N HIS A 258 -3.89 -15.69 -20.07
CA HIS A 258 -4.74 -15.27 -21.20
C HIS A 258 -5.31 -13.84 -21.07
N TRP A 259 -4.62 -12.97 -20.34
CA TRP A 259 -4.93 -11.56 -20.35
C TRP A 259 -4.21 -10.93 -21.54
N ASP A 260 -4.95 -10.67 -22.61
CA ASP A 260 -4.48 -9.81 -23.70
C ASP A 260 -4.39 -8.37 -23.16
N ILE A 261 -3.29 -8.08 -22.48
CA ILE A 261 -2.97 -6.72 -22.08
C ILE A 261 -2.37 -6.05 -23.31
N PRO A 262 -3.07 -5.09 -23.91
CA PRO A 262 -2.52 -4.34 -25.03
C PRO A 262 -1.25 -3.60 -24.53
N PRO A 263 -0.29 -3.32 -25.41
CA PRO A 263 0.84 -2.48 -25.04
C PRO A 263 0.32 -1.17 -24.46
N MET A 264 0.98 -0.69 -23.40
CA MET A 264 0.61 0.59 -22.79
C MET A 264 0.60 1.65 -23.89
N PRO A 265 -0.51 2.36 -24.07
CA PRO A 265 -0.59 3.38 -25.09
C PRO A 265 0.50 4.45 -24.81
N PRO A 266 1.09 5.02 -25.88
CA PRO A 266 1.98 6.15 -25.69
C PRO A 266 1.24 7.24 -24.91
N GLU A 267 1.95 7.95 -24.08
CA GLU A 267 1.41 9.11 -23.39
C GLU A 267 0.74 10.04 -24.39
N PRO A 268 -0.50 10.48 -24.15
CA PRO A 268 -1.06 11.54 -24.96
C PRO A 268 -0.11 12.74 -24.85
N PRO A 269 0.25 13.38 -25.97
CA PRO A 269 1.07 14.58 -25.93
C PRO A 269 0.45 15.57 -24.94
N SER A 270 1.25 16.25 -24.15
CA SER A 270 0.77 17.25 -23.17
C SER A 270 -0.13 18.33 -23.80
N ALA A 271 -0.01 18.55 -25.11
CA ALA A 271 -0.85 19.43 -25.92
C ALA A 271 -2.31 18.94 -26.10
N THR A 272 -2.62 17.67 -25.78
CA THR A 272 -4.00 17.15 -25.87
C THR A 272 -4.77 17.25 -24.55
N LEU A 273 -4.10 17.63 -23.47
CA LEU A 273 -4.75 17.96 -22.22
C LEU A 273 -5.26 19.40 -22.28
N PRO A 274 -6.49 19.66 -21.84
CA PRO A 274 -6.97 21.05 -21.75
C PRO A 274 -5.99 21.85 -20.90
N PRO A 275 -5.64 23.08 -21.30
CA PRO A 275 -4.75 23.92 -20.51
C PRO A 275 -5.34 24.09 -19.11
N LEU A 276 -4.48 24.03 -18.10
CA LEU A 276 -4.86 24.29 -16.72
C LEU A 276 -5.46 25.71 -16.65
N ALA A 277 -6.60 25.84 -15.98
CA ALA A 277 -7.21 27.14 -15.76
C ALA A 277 -6.22 28.05 -15.02
N GLY A 278 -5.60 29.01 -15.71
CA GLY A 278 -4.64 29.95 -15.14
C GLY A 278 -3.30 30.09 -15.88
N GLU A 279 -2.97 29.20 -16.82
CA GLU A 279 -1.83 29.43 -17.71
C GLU A 279 -2.25 30.34 -18.89
N LYS A 280 -1.94 31.61 -18.78
CA LYS A 280 -1.89 32.59 -19.88
C LYS A 280 -0.45 33.02 -20.07
#